data_fea4eb608fdb5259a779792ffa61a6dd
#
_entry.id   fea4eb608fdb5259a779792ffa61a6dd
#
_cell.length_a   1.000
_cell.length_b   1.000
_cell.length_c   1.000
_cell.angle_alpha   90.00
_cell.angle_beta   90.00
_cell.angle_gamma   90.00
#
_symmetry.space_group_name_H-M   'P 1'
#
loop_
_entity.id
_entity.type
_entity.pdbx_description
1 polymer ?
#
loop_
_entity_poly.entity_id
_entity_poly.type
_entity_poly.pdbx_seq_one_letter_code
_entity_poly.pdbx_strand_id
1 'polypeptide(L)'
;SANISEGKSTVTVNVAVTMAQAGKKVLLIDADLHRPTLHQTFDLPNRAGLTTILTSHSNEVDMANIVKEDIIPNLSVMPAGPIPPNPAQLLGSNRMRAFLNMVKEHYDLVILDLAPVLEVSDTQILAGEMDGVVLVVRQGITQKAGVERAIEMLNLTKTHVLGYVMNDVRTGPDGYGYGYGYGYGYGYSQEKDTETK
;
A
#
# COMPACT_ATOMS: atom_id res chain seq x y z
N SER A 1 6.58 -2.20 -5.57
CA SER A 1 8.02 -1.93 -5.63
C SER A 1 8.76 -3.09 -6.28
N ALA A 2 10.01 -2.84 -6.74
CA ALA A 2 10.86 -3.89 -7.28
C ALA A 2 11.35 -4.82 -6.16
N ASN A 3 11.91 -4.24 -5.09
CA ASN A 3 12.53 -4.97 -3.99
C ASN A 3 11.94 -4.56 -2.64
N ILE A 4 12.39 -5.25 -1.57
CA ILE A 4 12.04 -4.92 -0.18
C ILE A 4 12.60 -3.56 0.25
N SER A 5 12.00 -2.98 1.29
CA SER A 5 12.47 -1.74 1.94
C SER A 5 12.54 -0.49 1.05
N GLU A 6 11.76 -0.45 -0.03
CA GLU A 6 11.63 0.73 -0.90
C GLU A 6 10.55 1.72 -0.41
N GLY A 7 9.87 1.41 0.70
CA GLY A 7 8.83 2.26 1.31
C GLY A 7 7.44 2.07 0.70
N LYS A 8 7.20 0.94 0.04
CA LYS A 8 5.92 0.55 -0.56
C LYS A 8 4.73 0.78 0.39
N SER A 9 4.72 0.10 1.54
CA SER A 9 3.61 0.18 2.52
C SER A 9 3.42 1.60 3.05
N THR A 10 4.51 2.36 3.29
CA THR A 10 4.44 3.77 3.69
C THR A 10 3.75 4.62 2.63
N VAL A 11 4.13 4.47 1.36
CA VAL A 11 3.49 5.20 0.25
C VAL A 11 2.03 4.77 0.12
N THR A 12 1.74 3.48 0.20
CA THR A 12 0.38 2.92 0.11
C THR A 12 -0.54 3.50 1.19
N VAL A 13 -0.08 3.53 2.44
CA VAL A 13 -0.81 4.14 3.57
C VAL A 13 -1.08 5.62 3.33
N ASN A 14 -0.04 6.39 2.95
CA ASN A 14 -0.19 7.84 2.72
C ASN A 14 -1.17 8.14 1.57
N VAL A 15 -1.14 7.36 0.50
CA VAL A 15 -2.11 7.49 -0.60
C VAL A 15 -3.52 7.19 -0.11
N ALA A 16 -3.72 6.10 0.64
CA ALA A 16 -5.03 5.73 1.18
C ALA A 16 -5.60 6.83 2.08
N VAL A 17 -4.78 7.36 3.01
CA VAL A 17 -5.15 8.46 3.91
C VAL A 17 -5.52 9.71 3.12
N THR A 18 -4.69 10.10 2.14
CA THR A 18 -4.94 11.31 1.33
C THR A 18 -6.23 11.19 0.53
N MET A 19 -6.51 10.03 -0.06
CA MET A 19 -7.75 9.80 -0.80
C MET A 19 -8.99 9.81 0.10
N ALA A 20 -8.89 9.23 1.30
CA ALA A 20 -9.96 9.29 2.30
C ALA A 20 -10.23 10.73 2.77
N GLN A 21 -9.19 11.53 3.02
CA GLN A 21 -9.30 12.95 3.33
C GLN A 21 -9.91 13.78 2.18
N ALA A 22 -9.70 13.34 0.95
CA ALA A 22 -10.35 13.93 -0.23
C ALA A 22 -11.83 13.49 -0.40
N GLY A 23 -12.38 12.76 0.59
CA GLY A 23 -13.79 12.34 0.62
C GLY A 23 -14.11 11.06 -0.14
N LYS A 24 -13.10 10.29 -0.57
CA LYS A 24 -13.31 8.97 -1.18
C LYS A 24 -13.48 7.91 -0.11
N LYS A 25 -14.45 7.00 -0.29
CA LYS A 25 -14.58 5.81 0.56
C LYS A 25 -13.52 4.79 0.16
N VAL A 26 -12.48 4.64 1.00
CA VAL A 26 -11.28 3.85 0.69
C VAL A 26 -11.22 2.58 1.53
N LEU A 27 -10.91 1.45 0.88
CA LEU A 27 -10.51 0.22 1.55
C LEU A 27 -9.02 -0.03 1.27
N LEU A 28 -8.22 -0.07 2.33
CA LEU A 28 -6.81 -0.44 2.29
C LEU A 28 -6.66 -1.89 2.76
N ILE A 29 -6.10 -2.75 1.92
CA ILE A 29 -5.93 -4.18 2.18
C ILE A 29 -4.45 -4.53 2.25
N ASP A 30 -4.03 -5.20 3.33
CA ASP A 30 -2.72 -5.83 3.41
C ASP A 30 -2.74 -7.17 2.66
N ALA A 31 -2.19 -7.18 1.47
CA ALA A 31 -2.08 -8.36 0.61
C ALA A 31 -0.62 -8.85 0.47
N ASP A 32 0.31 -8.28 1.27
CA ASP A 32 1.65 -8.84 1.46
C ASP A 32 1.57 -9.98 2.50
N LEU A 33 1.17 -11.16 2.06
CA LEU A 33 0.99 -12.32 2.95
C LEU A 33 2.31 -12.95 3.43
N HIS A 34 3.47 -12.43 2.99
CA HIS A 34 4.78 -12.85 3.47
C HIS A 34 5.29 -11.99 4.62
N ARG A 35 5.10 -10.65 4.51
CA ARG A 35 5.58 -9.66 5.48
C ARG A 35 4.53 -8.58 5.71
N PRO A 36 3.37 -8.94 6.29
CA PRO A 36 2.30 -7.98 6.52
C PRO A 36 2.73 -6.91 7.52
N THR A 37 2.39 -5.66 7.26
CA THR A 37 2.82 -4.50 8.05
C THR A 37 1.69 -3.53 8.42
N LEU A 38 0.56 -3.56 7.73
CA LEU A 38 -0.52 -2.59 7.96
C LEU A 38 -1.12 -2.70 9.36
N HIS A 39 -1.23 -3.91 9.89
CA HIS A 39 -1.71 -4.11 11.27
C HIS A 39 -0.83 -3.40 12.31
N GLN A 40 0.50 -3.36 12.11
CA GLN A 40 1.42 -2.62 12.99
C GLN A 40 1.28 -1.11 12.79
N THR A 41 1.15 -0.66 11.55
CA THR A 41 1.02 0.77 11.21
C THR A 41 -0.21 1.41 11.83
N PHE A 42 -1.31 0.67 11.91
CA PHE A 42 -2.59 1.14 12.45
C PHE A 42 -2.91 0.63 13.86
N ASP A 43 -1.95 -0.03 14.54
CA ASP A 43 -2.13 -0.66 15.86
C ASP A 43 -3.35 -1.60 15.92
N LEU A 44 -3.49 -2.45 14.92
CA LEU A 44 -4.61 -3.38 14.77
C LEU A 44 -4.19 -4.83 15.08
N PRO A 45 -5.12 -5.65 15.61
CA PRO A 45 -4.86 -7.08 15.73
C PRO A 45 -4.79 -7.74 14.35
N ASN A 46 -3.84 -8.68 14.16
CA ASN A 46 -3.70 -9.48 12.92
C ASN A 46 -4.22 -10.92 13.07
N ARG A 47 -5.18 -11.16 13.98
CA ARG A 47 -5.77 -12.50 14.20
C ARG A 47 -6.75 -12.92 13.12
N ALA A 48 -7.35 -11.94 12.45
CA ALA A 48 -8.25 -12.12 11.33
C ALA A 48 -7.95 -11.05 10.27
N GLY A 49 -8.13 -11.38 9.00
CA GLY A 49 -7.82 -10.51 7.89
C GLY A 49 -8.16 -11.16 6.54
N LEU A 50 -7.47 -10.72 5.48
CA LEU A 50 -7.66 -11.23 4.13
C LEU A 50 -7.57 -12.77 4.07
N THR A 51 -6.56 -13.37 4.72
CA THR A 51 -6.38 -14.82 4.73
C THR A 51 -7.55 -15.55 5.38
N THR A 52 -8.17 -14.98 6.41
CA THR A 52 -9.36 -15.56 7.04
C THR A 52 -10.52 -15.68 6.06
N ILE A 53 -10.73 -14.63 5.24
CA ILE A 53 -11.75 -14.65 4.18
C ILE A 53 -11.43 -15.73 3.14
N LEU A 54 -10.17 -15.79 2.70
CA LEU A 54 -9.75 -16.67 1.63
C LEU A 54 -9.73 -18.14 2.02
N THR A 55 -9.55 -18.47 3.30
CA THR A 55 -9.48 -19.84 3.82
C THR A 55 -10.80 -20.33 4.44
N SER A 56 -11.75 -19.45 4.73
CA SER A 56 -13.04 -19.84 5.32
C SER A 56 -13.79 -20.82 4.40
N HIS A 57 -14.42 -21.82 5.00
CA HIS A 57 -15.26 -22.78 4.29
C HIS A 57 -16.73 -22.34 4.24
N SER A 58 -17.10 -21.33 5.04
CA SER A 58 -18.44 -20.78 5.04
C SER A 58 -18.56 -19.62 4.05
N ASN A 59 -19.75 -19.44 3.49
CA ASN A 59 -20.07 -18.26 2.69
C ASN A 59 -20.38 -17.04 3.57
N GLU A 60 -20.57 -17.25 4.86
CA GLU A 60 -20.82 -16.22 5.85
C GLU A 60 -19.51 -15.92 6.60
N VAL A 61 -18.72 -15.02 6.05
CA VAL A 61 -17.58 -14.43 6.77
C VAL A 61 -18.05 -13.12 7.35
N ASP A 62 -17.92 -12.96 8.66
CA ASP A 62 -18.27 -11.72 9.34
C ASP A 62 -17.24 -10.63 8.99
N MET A 63 -17.54 -9.89 7.95
CA MET A 63 -16.71 -8.80 7.44
C MET A 63 -16.50 -7.70 8.50
N ALA A 64 -17.48 -7.45 9.37
CA ALA A 64 -17.39 -6.42 10.40
C ALA A 64 -16.30 -6.71 11.44
N ASN A 65 -15.99 -7.98 11.68
CA ASN A 65 -14.88 -8.36 12.55
C ASN A 65 -13.50 -8.29 11.87
N ILE A 66 -13.46 -8.28 10.54
CA ILE A 66 -12.22 -8.35 9.75
C ILE A 66 -11.81 -6.97 9.25
N VAL A 67 -12.73 -6.22 8.65
CA VAL A 67 -12.51 -4.85 8.22
C VAL A 67 -12.62 -3.92 9.41
N LYS A 68 -11.62 -3.10 9.61
CA LYS A 68 -11.65 -2.02 10.62
C LYS A 68 -12.08 -0.74 9.93
N GLU A 69 -13.36 -0.45 10.10
CA GLU A 69 -13.99 0.73 9.49
C GLU A 69 -13.61 2.01 10.25
N ASP A 70 -13.60 3.11 9.52
CA ASP A 70 -13.40 4.47 10.04
C ASP A 70 -12.17 4.64 10.96
N ILE A 71 -11.07 3.97 10.62
CA ILE A 71 -9.76 4.22 11.29
C ILE A 71 -9.44 5.72 11.27
N ILE A 72 -9.70 6.36 10.16
CA ILE A 72 -9.94 7.79 9.98
C ILE A 72 -11.18 7.92 9.10
N PRO A 73 -11.87 9.06 9.08
CA PRO A 73 -13.06 9.24 8.25
C PRO A 73 -12.85 8.78 6.81
N ASN A 74 -13.72 7.91 6.30
CA ASN A 74 -13.72 7.30 4.97
C ASN A 74 -12.59 6.28 4.71
N LEU A 75 -11.75 5.92 5.69
CA LEU A 75 -10.72 4.88 5.52
C LEU A 75 -11.06 3.64 6.34
N SER A 76 -11.28 2.54 5.62
CA SER A 76 -11.35 1.19 6.19
C SER A 76 -10.04 0.46 5.93
N VAL A 77 -9.58 -0.32 6.91
CA VAL A 77 -8.34 -1.10 6.80
C VAL A 77 -8.63 -2.58 7.05
N MET A 78 -8.11 -3.43 6.16
CA MET A 78 -8.15 -4.87 6.29
C MET A 78 -6.73 -5.41 6.49
N PRO A 79 -6.39 -5.95 7.67
CA PRO A 79 -5.13 -6.66 7.89
C PRO A 79 -5.00 -7.91 7.02
N ALA A 80 -3.79 -8.43 6.88
CA ALA A 80 -3.54 -9.68 6.16
C ALA A 80 -4.18 -10.90 6.84
N GLY A 81 -4.20 -10.92 8.17
CA GLY A 81 -4.54 -12.09 8.97
C GLY A 81 -3.33 -13.03 9.17
N PRO A 82 -3.56 -14.27 9.63
CA PRO A 82 -2.50 -15.25 9.81
C PRO A 82 -1.76 -15.56 8.52
N ILE A 83 -0.44 -15.71 8.60
CA ILE A 83 0.41 -16.02 7.41
C ILE A 83 0.07 -17.45 6.94
N PRO A 84 -0.36 -17.62 5.67
CA PRO A 84 -0.71 -18.93 5.15
C PRO A 84 0.52 -19.66 4.61
N PRO A 85 0.49 -21.00 4.50
CA PRO A 85 1.60 -21.77 3.94
C PRO A 85 1.80 -21.57 2.42
N ASN A 86 0.77 -21.12 1.70
CA ASN A 86 0.75 -20.99 0.24
C ASN A 86 0.05 -19.69 -0.22
N PRO A 87 0.71 -18.52 -0.02
CA PRO A 87 0.14 -17.20 -0.34
C PRO A 87 -0.32 -17.08 -1.79
N ALA A 88 0.54 -17.42 -2.75
CA ALA A 88 0.26 -17.30 -4.19
C ALA A 88 -1.03 -18.05 -4.62
N GLN A 89 -1.24 -19.25 -4.09
CA GLN A 89 -2.44 -20.04 -4.40
C GLN A 89 -3.72 -19.38 -3.87
N LEU A 90 -3.66 -18.80 -2.66
CA LEU A 90 -4.80 -18.09 -2.08
C LEU A 90 -5.13 -16.83 -2.86
N LEU A 91 -4.11 -16.04 -3.19
CA LEU A 91 -4.29 -14.79 -3.93
C LEU A 91 -4.76 -15.01 -5.38
N GLY A 92 -4.38 -16.15 -6.00
CA GLY A 92 -4.87 -16.54 -7.33
C GLY A 92 -6.21 -17.26 -7.34
N SER A 93 -6.87 -17.44 -6.20
CA SER A 93 -8.10 -18.22 -6.08
C SER A 93 -9.33 -17.49 -6.65
N ASN A 94 -10.35 -18.26 -7.06
CA ASN A 94 -11.64 -17.70 -7.43
C ASN A 94 -12.31 -16.94 -6.27
N ARG A 95 -11.98 -17.32 -5.03
CA ARG A 95 -12.46 -16.64 -3.84
C ARG A 95 -11.89 -15.25 -3.70
N MET A 96 -10.61 -15.05 -4.02
CA MET A 96 -9.99 -13.70 -4.07
C MET A 96 -10.66 -12.82 -5.13
N ARG A 97 -10.95 -13.36 -6.32
CA ARG A 97 -11.67 -12.62 -7.37
C ARG A 97 -13.08 -12.24 -6.94
N ALA A 98 -13.82 -13.17 -6.34
CA ALA A 98 -15.17 -12.90 -5.82
C ALA A 98 -15.13 -11.83 -4.73
N PHE A 99 -14.17 -11.90 -3.83
CA PHE A 99 -13.94 -10.90 -2.79
C PHE A 99 -13.65 -9.52 -3.38
N LEU A 100 -12.72 -9.41 -4.33
CA LEU A 100 -12.39 -8.14 -4.99
C LEU A 100 -13.60 -7.53 -5.70
N ASN A 101 -14.39 -8.33 -6.40
CA ASN A 101 -15.60 -7.86 -7.05
C ASN A 101 -16.61 -7.31 -6.03
N MET A 102 -16.79 -8.01 -4.91
CA MET A 102 -17.70 -7.58 -3.85
C MET A 102 -17.26 -6.23 -3.24
N VAL A 103 -15.98 -6.07 -2.89
CA VAL A 103 -15.54 -4.82 -2.24
C VAL A 103 -15.54 -3.62 -3.19
N LYS A 104 -15.35 -3.82 -4.50
CA LYS A 104 -15.47 -2.77 -5.53
C LYS A 104 -16.87 -2.14 -5.58
N GLU A 105 -17.91 -2.85 -5.16
CA GLU A 105 -19.28 -2.31 -5.12
C GLU A 105 -19.54 -1.39 -3.92
N HIS A 106 -18.68 -1.48 -2.87
CA HIS A 106 -18.89 -0.80 -1.59
C HIS A 106 -17.93 0.35 -1.32
N TYR A 107 -16.83 0.45 -2.09
CA TYR A 107 -15.77 1.44 -1.93
C TYR A 107 -15.47 2.15 -3.25
N ASP A 108 -15.19 3.46 -3.19
CA ASP A 108 -14.77 4.25 -4.35
C ASP A 108 -13.37 3.86 -4.81
N LEU A 109 -12.52 3.43 -3.88
CA LEU A 109 -11.13 3.05 -4.12
C LEU A 109 -10.73 1.88 -3.22
N VAL A 110 -10.21 0.82 -3.83
CA VAL A 110 -9.62 -0.32 -3.13
C VAL A 110 -8.13 -0.34 -3.42
N ILE A 111 -7.31 -0.22 -2.38
CA ILE A 111 -5.85 -0.19 -2.48
C ILE A 111 -5.27 -1.45 -1.83
N LEU A 112 -4.45 -2.19 -2.59
CA LEU A 112 -3.76 -3.37 -2.09
C LEU A 112 -2.29 -3.05 -1.85
N ASP A 113 -1.80 -3.29 -0.63
CA ASP A 113 -0.38 -3.32 -0.34
C ASP A 113 0.17 -4.71 -0.68
N LEU A 114 0.99 -4.81 -1.72
CA LEU A 114 1.46 -6.07 -2.30
C LEU A 114 2.94 -6.29 -2.00
N ALA A 115 3.38 -7.54 -1.97
CA ALA A 115 4.79 -7.89 -1.89
C ALA A 115 5.59 -7.32 -3.09
N PRO A 116 6.92 -7.16 -2.98
CA PRO A 116 7.74 -6.68 -4.09
C PRO A 116 7.66 -7.62 -5.31
N VAL A 117 7.53 -7.05 -6.51
CA VAL A 117 7.25 -7.81 -7.75
C VAL A 117 8.39 -8.74 -8.19
N LEU A 118 9.64 -8.45 -7.80
CA LEU A 118 10.80 -9.27 -8.15
C LEU A 118 11.08 -10.39 -7.14
N GLU A 119 10.48 -10.32 -5.95
CA GLU A 119 10.73 -11.28 -4.86
C GLU A 119 9.80 -12.49 -4.93
N VAL A 120 8.51 -12.25 -5.24
CA VAL A 120 7.47 -13.29 -5.23
C VAL A 120 6.49 -13.11 -6.38
N SER A 121 5.83 -14.21 -6.76
CA SER A 121 4.83 -14.23 -7.85
C SER A 121 3.48 -13.61 -7.48
N ASP A 122 3.22 -13.39 -6.22
CA ASP A 122 1.95 -12.94 -5.66
C ASP A 122 1.44 -11.64 -6.31
N THR A 123 2.36 -10.68 -6.47
CA THR A 123 2.06 -9.39 -7.11
C THR A 123 1.68 -9.57 -8.57
N GLN A 124 2.33 -10.47 -9.29
CA GLN A 124 2.00 -10.75 -10.70
C GLN A 124 0.62 -11.40 -10.82
N ILE A 125 0.29 -12.32 -9.90
CA ILE A 125 -1.01 -13.00 -9.87
C ILE A 125 -2.14 -11.98 -9.67
N LEU A 126 -2.00 -11.08 -8.69
CA LEU A 126 -3.01 -10.07 -8.39
C LEU A 126 -3.02 -8.91 -9.38
N ALA A 127 -1.89 -8.55 -9.96
CA ALA A 127 -1.79 -7.43 -10.88
C ALA A 127 -2.80 -7.54 -12.03
N GLY A 128 -3.01 -8.74 -12.58
CA GLY A 128 -3.98 -8.98 -13.65
C GLY A 128 -5.45 -8.76 -13.28
N GLU A 129 -5.78 -8.67 -12.00
CA GLU A 129 -7.12 -8.42 -11.47
C GLU A 129 -7.34 -6.95 -11.09
N MET A 130 -6.28 -6.11 -11.21
CA MET A 130 -6.31 -4.70 -10.82
C MET A 130 -6.56 -3.78 -12.01
N ASP A 131 -7.23 -2.65 -11.75
CA ASP A 131 -7.44 -1.60 -12.77
C ASP A 131 -6.12 -0.88 -13.10
N GLY A 132 -5.14 -0.93 -12.20
CA GLY A 132 -3.79 -0.42 -12.42
C GLY A 132 -2.85 -0.65 -11.27
N VAL A 133 -1.56 -0.50 -11.55
CA VAL A 133 -0.47 -0.66 -10.57
C VAL A 133 0.39 0.60 -10.55
N VAL A 134 0.71 1.05 -9.34
CA VAL A 134 1.71 2.10 -9.09
C VAL A 134 2.98 1.44 -8.55
N LEU A 135 4.12 1.71 -9.17
CA LEU A 135 5.41 1.18 -8.74
C LEU A 135 6.10 2.17 -7.79
N VAL A 136 6.47 1.72 -6.59
CA VAL A 136 7.26 2.54 -5.66
C VAL A 136 8.74 2.30 -5.91
N VAL A 137 9.50 3.38 -6.08
CA VAL A 137 10.94 3.39 -6.38
C VAL A 137 11.63 4.25 -5.32
N ARG A 138 12.69 3.75 -4.71
CA ARG A 138 13.45 4.50 -3.69
C ARG A 138 14.69 5.12 -4.30
N GLN A 139 14.82 6.46 -4.20
CA GLN A 139 15.97 7.20 -4.73
C GLN A 139 17.28 6.70 -4.13
N GLY A 140 18.28 6.48 -4.98
CA GLY A 140 19.62 6.05 -4.57
C GLY A 140 19.72 4.58 -4.12
N ILE A 141 18.61 3.85 -4.05
CA ILE A 141 18.57 2.42 -3.65
C ILE A 141 18.08 1.55 -4.80
N THR A 142 16.93 1.87 -5.39
CA THR A 142 16.37 1.05 -6.47
C THR A 142 17.21 1.21 -7.74
N GLN A 143 17.79 0.13 -8.22
CA GLN A 143 18.57 0.12 -9.47
C GLN A 143 17.64 0.23 -10.68
N LYS A 144 18.08 0.96 -11.72
CA LYS A 144 17.33 1.13 -12.97
C LYS A 144 16.93 -0.21 -13.61
N ALA A 145 17.86 -1.15 -13.66
CA ALA A 145 17.60 -2.50 -14.19
C ALA A 145 16.51 -3.24 -13.40
N GLY A 146 16.42 -3.04 -12.08
CA GLY A 146 15.35 -3.59 -11.24
C GLY A 146 13.98 -3.00 -11.60
N VAL A 147 13.92 -1.70 -11.85
CA VAL A 147 12.68 -1.02 -12.29
C VAL A 147 12.23 -1.54 -13.65
N GLU A 148 13.15 -1.61 -14.62
CA GLU A 148 12.88 -2.11 -15.98
C GLU A 148 12.34 -3.54 -15.92
N ARG A 149 13.00 -4.43 -15.16
CA ARG A 149 12.55 -5.81 -14.99
C ARG A 149 11.17 -5.90 -14.29
N ALA A 150 10.92 -5.07 -13.28
CA ALA A 150 9.62 -5.02 -12.62
C ALA A 150 8.50 -4.62 -13.59
N ILE A 151 8.75 -3.63 -14.45
CA ILE A 151 7.81 -3.20 -15.48
C ILE A 151 7.59 -4.32 -16.52
N GLU A 152 8.64 -4.99 -16.98
CA GLU A 152 8.53 -6.13 -17.91
C GLU A 152 7.62 -7.23 -17.32
N MET A 153 7.83 -7.59 -16.05
CA MET A 153 7.04 -8.62 -15.38
C MET A 153 5.57 -8.20 -15.22
N LEU A 154 5.29 -6.95 -14.89
CA LEU A 154 3.93 -6.42 -14.82
C LEU A 154 3.26 -6.36 -16.20
N ASN A 155 3.97 -6.01 -17.24
CA ASN A 155 3.44 -6.00 -18.61
C ASN A 155 3.00 -7.39 -19.08
N LEU A 156 3.66 -8.48 -18.62
CA LEU A 156 3.25 -9.86 -18.91
C LEU A 156 1.87 -10.20 -18.34
N THR A 157 1.44 -9.52 -17.29
CA THR A 157 0.12 -9.73 -16.65
C THR A 157 -1.00 -8.94 -17.33
N LYS A 158 -0.71 -8.17 -18.36
CA LYS A 158 -1.63 -7.23 -19.03
C LYS A 158 -2.17 -6.13 -18.10
N THR A 159 -1.54 -5.90 -16.97
CA THR A 159 -1.91 -4.87 -16.02
C THR A 159 -1.46 -3.50 -16.52
N HIS A 160 -2.30 -2.50 -16.33
CA HIS A 160 -1.92 -1.13 -16.65
C HIS A 160 -1.00 -0.56 -15.57
N VAL A 161 0.26 -0.26 -15.93
CA VAL A 161 1.18 0.46 -15.04
C VAL A 161 0.86 1.95 -15.13
N LEU A 162 0.22 2.49 -14.09
CA LEU A 162 -0.21 3.91 -14.02
C LEU A 162 0.99 4.88 -13.94
N GLY A 163 2.09 4.40 -13.36
CA GLY A 163 3.29 5.19 -13.16
C GLY A 163 4.11 4.71 -11.98
N TYR A 164 4.98 5.59 -11.50
CA TYR A 164 5.80 5.31 -10.32
C TYR A 164 5.81 6.48 -9.33
N VAL A 165 6.02 6.16 -8.06
CA VAL A 165 6.27 7.13 -6.99
C VAL A 165 7.72 7.00 -6.56
N MET A 166 8.48 8.09 -6.68
CA MET A 166 9.85 8.15 -6.16
C MET A 166 9.81 8.51 -4.68
N ASN A 167 10.21 7.55 -3.86
CA ASN A 167 10.26 7.69 -2.40
C ASN A 167 11.67 8.06 -1.94
N ASP A 168 11.77 8.62 -0.72
CA ASP A 168 13.05 9.01 -0.07
C ASP A 168 13.88 9.99 -0.93
N VAL A 169 13.20 10.94 -1.58
CA VAL A 169 13.86 11.97 -2.38
C VAL A 169 14.60 12.94 -1.47
N ARG A 170 15.93 12.97 -1.57
CA ARG A 170 16.75 13.90 -0.80
C ARG A 170 16.76 15.25 -1.50
N THR A 171 16.19 16.26 -0.85
CA THR A 171 16.31 17.66 -1.20
C THR A 171 17.57 18.23 -0.54
N GLY A 172 18.72 18.11 -1.20
CA GLY A 172 19.97 18.75 -0.75
C GLY A 172 20.22 20.04 -1.51
N PRO A 173 21.20 20.89 -1.03
CA PRO A 173 21.58 22.13 -1.72
C PRO A 173 22.04 21.92 -3.17
N ASP A 174 22.48 20.71 -3.52
CA ASP A 174 22.93 20.30 -4.85
C ASP A 174 21.89 19.47 -5.63
N GLY A 175 20.67 19.32 -5.10
CA GLY A 175 19.61 18.54 -5.73
C GLY A 175 18.84 19.34 -6.77
N TYR A 176 18.84 18.90 -8.00
CA TYR A 176 17.88 19.33 -9.03
C TYR A 176 16.47 18.93 -8.60
N GLY A 177 15.91 19.64 -7.63
CA GLY A 177 14.53 19.50 -7.20
C GLY A 177 13.67 20.53 -7.95
N TYR A 178 12.85 20.10 -8.89
CA TYR A 178 11.70 20.89 -9.28
C TYR A 178 10.73 20.92 -8.09
N GLY A 179 11.01 21.79 -7.12
CA GLY A 179 10.20 21.98 -5.94
C GLY A 179 9.01 22.88 -6.24
N TYR A 180 7.84 22.33 -6.51
CA TYR A 180 6.60 23.02 -6.18
C TYR A 180 6.33 22.77 -4.68
N GLY A 181 7.06 23.52 -3.85
CA GLY A 181 6.87 23.49 -2.42
C GLY A 181 5.77 24.46 -2.00
N TYR A 182 4.57 24.00 -1.73
CA TYR A 182 3.65 24.68 -0.83
C TYR A 182 4.04 24.30 0.60
N GLY A 183 5.08 24.95 1.11
CA GLY A 183 5.45 24.83 2.51
C GLY A 183 4.64 25.79 3.36
N TYR A 184 3.63 25.32 4.08
CA TYR A 184 3.12 26.02 5.26
C TYR A 184 4.05 25.73 6.43
N GLY A 185 5.12 26.50 6.54
CA GLY A 185 6.00 26.51 7.70
C GLY A 185 5.38 27.37 8.79
N TYR A 186 4.84 26.77 9.84
CA TYR A 186 4.64 27.45 11.11
C TYR A 186 5.99 27.48 11.83
N GLY A 187 6.76 28.55 11.63
CA GLY A 187 7.95 28.83 12.40
C GLY A 187 7.57 29.46 13.75
N TYR A 188 7.78 28.71 14.83
CA TYR A 188 7.88 29.28 16.17
C TYR A 188 9.33 29.79 16.33
N SER A 189 9.52 31.11 16.23
CA SER A 189 10.72 31.78 16.67
C SER A 189 10.74 31.85 18.20
N GLN A 190 11.65 31.14 18.86
CA GLN A 190 12.03 31.41 20.23
C GLN A 190 13.00 32.61 20.23
N GLU A 191 12.55 33.73 20.77
CA GLU A 191 13.41 34.84 21.17
C GLU A 191 14.32 34.38 22.32
N LYS A 192 15.63 34.44 22.10
CA LYS A 192 16.61 34.35 23.17
C LYS A 192 16.84 35.76 23.73
N ASP A 193 16.31 35.99 24.91
CA ASP A 193 16.72 37.13 25.73
C ASP A 193 18.19 36.94 26.12
N THR A 194 19.04 37.84 25.62
CA THR A 194 20.39 38.05 26.13
C THR A 194 20.35 39.16 27.16
N GLU A 195 20.30 38.81 28.43
CA GLU A 195 20.63 39.73 29.50
C GLU A 195 22.14 39.89 29.60
N THR A 196 22.55 41.15 29.44
CA THR A 196 23.92 41.67 29.67
C THR A 196 24.13 41.86 31.15
N LYS A 197 25.24 41.33 31.66
CA LYS A 197 26.03 41.94 32.74
C LYS A 197 27.50 41.68 32.54
#